data_483cc64ce29a0bb270133a9afcc81dcf
#
_entry.id   483cc64ce29a0bb270133a9afcc81dcf
#
_cell.length_a   1.000
_cell.length_b   1.000
_cell.length_c   1.000
_cell.angle_alpha   90.00
_cell.angle_beta   90.00
_cell.angle_gamma   90.00
#
_symmetry.space_group_name_H-M   'P 1'
#
loop_
_entity.id
_entity.type
_entity.pdbx_description
1 polymer ?
#
loop_
_entity_poly.entity_id
_entity_poly.type
_entity_poly.pdbx_seq_one_letter_code
_entity_poly.pdbx_strand_id
1 'polypeptide(L)'
;MTATDDTLMNDADIDTDTGLPLSTAKRRVVFAGTPEFAATSLQALIAQQESLGIEIVAVYTQPDRKAGRGQKLSTSAVKQVAIDNDIVVEQPATFKKSSAEGMAARQTLRTYQPDVMIVAAYGLILPIGVLKTPALGCLNIHASLLPRWRGAAPIHRALLAGDEETGITIMQMDQGLDTGDMLY
;
A
#
# COMPACT_ATOMS: atom_id res chain seq x y z
N MET A 1 16.58 -5.93 51.72
CA MET A 1 16.91 -4.78 50.84
C MET A 1 16.43 -5.13 49.46
N THR A 2 15.21 -4.74 49.16
CA THR A 2 14.55 -4.95 47.84
C THR A 2 14.65 -3.63 47.11
N ALA A 3 15.45 -3.62 46.03
CA ALA A 3 15.51 -2.49 45.12
C ALA A 3 14.26 -2.51 44.23
N THR A 4 13.41 -1.52 44.40
CA THR A 4 12.31 -1.19 43.47
C THR A 4 12.94 -0.49 42.27
N ASP A 5 12.92 -1.15 41.14
CA ASP A 5 13.27 -0.58 39.84
C ASP A 5 12.10 0.32 39.38
N ASP A 6 12.21 1.59 39.67
CA ASP A 6 11.26 2.64 39.34
C ASP A 6 11.67 3.17 37.95
N THR A 7 11.27 2.44 36.88
CA THR A 7 11.48 2.90 35.52
C THR A 7 10.57 4.09 35.27
N LEU A 8 11.10 5.30 35.46
CA LEU A 8 10.44 6.57 35.15
C LEU A 8 10.07 6.59 33.64
N MET A 9 8.78 6.50 33.34
CA MET A 9 8.25 6.82 32.01
C MET A 9 8.63 8.28 31.70
N ASN A 10 9.20 8.47 30.50
CA ASN A 10 9.57 9.79 30.02
C ASN A 10 8.29 10.53 29.59
N ASP A 11 8.13 11.79 29.97
CA ASP A 11 6.99 12.65 29.59
C ASP A 11 6.77 12.77 28.04
N ALA A 12 7.75 12.30 27.25
CA ALA A 12 7.66 12.24 25.78
C ALA A 12 6.77 11.11 25.23
N ASP A 13 6.37 10.14 26.08
CA ASP A 13 5.64 8.94 25.66
C ASP A 13 4.12 9.02 25.95
N ILE A 14 3.61 10.21 26.29
CA ILE A 14 2.20 10.43 26.61
C ILE A 14 1.56 11.34 25.55
N ASP A 15 0.45 10.89 24.98
CA ASP A 15 -0.42 11.69 24.12
C ASP A 15 -1.01 12.86 24.94
N THR A 16 -0.68 14.09 24.58
CA THR A 16 -1.08 15.31 25.29
C THR A 16 -2.58 15.59 25.27
N ASP A 17 -3.32 15.00 24.32
CA ASP A 17 -4.76 15.19 24.15
C ASP A 17 -5.57 14.18 24.98
N THR A 18 -5.08 12.96 25.12
CA THR A 18 -5.80 11.87 25.78
C THR A 18 -5.20 11.45 27.12
N GLY A 19 -3.96 11.86 27.44
CA GLY A 19 -3.23 11.44 28.64
C GLY A 19 -2.86 9.96 28.66
N LEU A 20 -2.98 9.25 27.53
CA LEU A 20 -2.66 7.83 27.40
C LEU A 20 -1.24 7.64 26.87
N PRO A 21 -0.55 6.53 27.18
CA PRO A 21 0.73 6.21 26.60
C PRO A 21 0.62 6.19 25.07
N LEU A 22 1.51 6.90 24.39
CA LEU A 22 1.66 6.78 22.93
C LEU A 22 1.96 5.32 22.62
N SER A 23 1.14 4.71 21.75
CA SER A 23 1.41 3.36 21.29
C SER A 23 2.74 3.36 20.52
N THR A 24 3.75 2.73 21.10
CA THR A 24 5.06 2.52 20.46
C THR A 24 4.98 1.47 19.33
N ALA A 25 3.82 0.82 19.15
CA ALA A 25 3.61 -0.15 18.11
C ALA A 25 3.53 0.55 16.74
N LYS A 26 4.42 0.15 15.84
CA LYS A 26 4.41 0.62 14.45
C LYS A 26 3.09 0.24 13.76
N ARG A 27 2.56 1.15 12.94
CA ARG A 27 1.39 0.84 12.11
C ARG A 27 1.74 -0.16 11.02
N ARG A 28 0.94 -1.18 10.90
CA ARG A 28 1.13 -2.28 9.94
C ARG A 28 0.61 -1.88 8.57
N VAL A 29 1.52 -1.76 7.60
CA VAL A 29 1.22 -1.34 6.23
C VAL A 29 1.31 -2.54 5.29
N VAL A 30 0.29 -2.74 4.47
CA VAL A 30 0.38 -3.57 3.27
C VAL A 30 0.53 -2.66 2.06
N PHE A 31 1.52 -2.90 1.22
CA PHE A 31 1.68 -2.18 -0.04
C PHE A 31 1.20 -3.02 -1.21
N ALA A 32 0.50 -2.42 -2.19
CA ALA A 32 0.05 -3.09 -3.40
C ALA A 32 0.42 -2.28 -4.64
N GLY A 33 1.24 -2.85 -5.51
CA GLY A 33 1.70 -2.18 -6.72
C GLY A 33 2.36 -3.13 -7.71
N THR A 34 2.66 -2.65 -8.92
CA THR A 34 3.28 -3.51 -9.94
C THR A 34 4.41 -2.83 -10.72
N PRO A 35 4.21 -1.67 -11.41
CA PRO A 35 5.22 -1.06 -12.29
C PRO A 35 6.26 -0.26 -11.51
N GLU A 36 7.23 0.27 -12.23
CA GLU A 36 8.32 1.12 -11.69
C GLU A 36 7.79 2.32 -10.89
N PHE A 37 6.73 2.96 -11.35
CA PHE A 37 6.05 4.02 -10.61
C PHE A 37 5.69 3.60 -9.17
N ALA A 38 5.15 2.39 -9.00
CA ALA A 38 4.81 1.86 -7.68
C ALA A 38 6.07 1.45 -6.88
N ALA A 39 7.09 0.92 -7.56
CA ALA A 39 8.35 0.55 -6.94
C ALA A 39 9.06 1.76 -6.30
N THR A 40 9.07 2.91 -6.98
CA THR A 40 9.60 4.16 -6.44
C THR A 40 8.88 4.57 -5.14
N SER A 41 7.55 4.47 -5.12
CA SER A 41 6.75 4.76 -3.92
C SER A 41 7.05 3.79 -2.78
N LEU A 42 7.19 2.50 -3.08
CA LEU A 42 7.55 1.48 -2.09
C LEU A 42 8.92 1.74 -1.48
N GLN A 43 9.92 2.05 -2.31
CA GLN A 43 11.28 2.39 -1.84
C GLN A 43 11.29 3.60 -0.89
N ALA A 44 10.52 4.65 -1.22
CA ALA A 44 10.39 5.82 -0.37
C ALA A 44 9.75 5.48 1.00
N LEU A 45 8.72 4.64 1.02
CA LEU A 45 8.10 4.17 2.26
C LEU A 45 9.05 3.31 3.10
N ILE A 46 9.79 2.38 2.48
CA ILE A 46 10.79 1.55 3.16
C ILE A 46 11.86 2.43 3.82
N ALA A 47 12.39 3.39 3.09
CA ALA A 47 13.43 4.30 3.60
C ALA A 47 12.97 5.16 4.80
N GLN A 48 11.67 5.36 4.95
CA GLN A 48 11.10 6.23 5.98
C GLN A 48 10.28 5.48 7.04
N GLN A 49 10.31 4.13 7.06
CA GLN A 49 9.51 3.34 8.01
C GLN A 49 9.66 3.78 9.47
N GLU A 50 10.91 4.01 9.89
CA GLU A 50 11.20 4.41 11.28
C GLU A 50 10.62 5.79 11.60
N SER A 51 10.87 6.77 10.73
CA SER A 51 10.39 8.15 10.95
C SER A 51 8.87 8.28 10.87
N LEU A 52 8.22 7.41 10.11
CA LEU A 52 6.75 7.38 9.97
C LEU A 52 6.07 6.48 11.01
N GLY A 53 6.82 5.76 11.84
CA GLY A 53 6.28 4.79 12.78
C GLY A 53 5.46 3.69 12.10
N ILE A 54 5.91 3.21 10.93
CA ILE A 54 5.24 2.16 10.15
C ILE A 54 6.13 0.93 9.98
N GLU A 55 5.48 -0.20 9.69
CA GLU A 55 6.11 -1.46 9.27
C GLU A 55 5.41 -1.98 8.00
N ILE A 56 6.15 -2.19 6.91
CA ILE A 56 5.61 -2.82 5.72
C ILE A 56 5.63 -4.33 5.92
N VAL A 57 4.48 -4.90 6.24
CA VAL A 57 4.35 -6.31 6.64
C VAL A 57 4.18 -7.26 5.46
N ALA A 58 3.72 -6.78 4.32
CA ALA A 58 3.63 -7.54 3.07
C ALA A 58 3.49 -6.61 1.86
N VAL A 59 3.92 -7.12 0.72
CA VAL A 59 3.80 -6.47 -0.58
C VAL A 59 2.97 -7.34 -1.51
N TYR A 60 1.94 -6.76 -2.10
CA TYR A 60 1.08 -7.38 -3.11
C TYR A 60 1.45 -6.87 -4.49
N THR A 61 1.67 -7.78 -5.45
CA THR A 61 1.96 -7.43 -6.84
C THR A 61 1.33 -8.42 -7.80
N GLN A 62 1.23 -8.07 -9.08
CA GLN A 62 0.74 -8.96 -10.12
C GLN A 62 1.62 -10.22 -10.23
N PRO A 63 1.04 -11.38 -10.55
CA PRO A 63 1.82 -12.57 -10.87
C PRO A 63 2.86 -12.33 -11.95
N ASP A 64 4.00 -13.00 -11.86
CA ASP A 64 5.05 -12.93 -12.87
C ASP A 64 4.49 -13.31 -14.24
N ARG A 65 4.85 -12.55 -15.26
CA ARG A 65 4.38 -12.77 -16.63
C ARG A 65 5.55 -13.00 -17.58
N LYS A 66 5.30 -13.79 -18.60
CA LYS A 66 6.26 -13.94 -19.69
C LYS A 66 6.36 -12.62 -20.45
N ALA A 67 7.57 -12.08 -20.59
CA ALA A 67 7.85 -10.82 -21.26
C ALA A 67 9.01 -10.93 -22.25
N GLY A 68 9.02 -10.06 -23.26
CA GLY A 68 10.08 -9.90 -24.23
C GLY A 68 10.19 -11.02 -25.28
N ARG A 69 11.18 -10.86 -26.18
CA ARG A 69 11.54 -11.86 -27.19
C ARG A 69 12.20 -13.06 -26.51
N GLY A 70 11.51 -14.15 -26.34
CA GLY A 70 12.01 -15.36 -25.65
C GLY A 70 11.18 -15.76 -24.44
N GLN A 71 10.09 -15.02 -24.14
CA GLN A 71 9.07 -15.43 -23.16
C GLN A 71 9.63 -15.80 -21.77
N LYS A 72 10.72 -15.15 -21.33
CA LYS A 72 11.24 -15.32 -19.98
C LYS A 72 10.27 -14.74 -18.96
N LEU A 73 10.09 -15.43 -17.83
CA LEU A 73 9.34 -14.89 -16.71
C LEU A 73 10.02 -13.59 -16.23
N SER A 74 9.28 -12.51 -16.20
CA SER A 74 9.72 -11.22 -15.68
C SER A 74 8.99 -10.94 -14.38
N THR A 75 9.77 -10.63 -13.35
CA THR A 75 9.24 -10.14 -12.08
C THR A 75 8.79 -8.69 -12.23
N SER A 76 7.82 -8.25 -11.43
CA SER A 76 7.48 -6.83 -11.35
C SER A 76 8.58 -6.03 -10.65
N ALA A 77 8.69 -4.74 -10.94
CA ALA A 77 9.62 -3.85 -10.25
C ALA A 77 9.35 -3.84 -8.73
N VAL A 78 8.08 -3.83 -8.34
CA VAL A 78 7.65 -3.89 -6.93
C VAL A 78 8.10 -5.19 -6.26
N LYS A 79 7.99 -6.34 -6.93
CA LYS A 79 8.47 -7.62 -6.41
C LYS A 79 9.98 -7.59 -6.16
N GLN A 80 10.74 -7.02 -7.08
CA GLN A 80 12.20 -6.93 -6.93
C GLN A 80 12.56 -6.10 -5.69
N VAL A 81 11.95 -4.93 -5.53
CA VAL A 81 12.17 -4.08 -4.34
C VAL A 81 11.81 -4.82 -3.05
N ALA A 82 10.71 -5.57 -3.03
CA ALA A 82 10.30 -6.32 -1.84
C ALA A 82 11.31 -7.42 -1.49
N ILE A 83 11.80 -8.17 -2.48
CA ILE A 83 12.82 -9.21 -2.30
C ILE A 83 14.14 -8.61 -1.77
N ASP A 84 14.58 -7.50 -2.35
CA ASP A 84 15.84 -6.83 -1.96
C ASP A 84 15.79 -6.27 -0.53
N ASN A 85 14.60 -6.17 0.07
CA ASN A 85 14.36 -5.68 1.43
C ASN A 85 13.75 -6.75 2.37
N ASP A 86 13.82 -8.04 2.00
CA ASP A 86 13.31 -9.16 2.79
C ASP A 86 11.82 -9.06 3.18
N ILE A 87 11.01 -8.37 2.36
CA ILE A 87 9.57 -8.20 2.60
C ILE A 87 8.81 -9.33 1.91
N VAL A 88 7.81 -9.89 2.61
CA VAL A 88 6.94 -10.96 2.08
C VAL A 88 6.19 -10.47 0.85
N VAL A 89 6.19 -11.30 -0.22
CA VAL A 89 5.52 -11.00 -1.50
C VAL A 89 4.33 -11.91 -1.71
N GLU A 90 3.17 -11.33 -1.96
CA GLU A 90 1.93 -11.99 -2.32
C GLU A 90 1.56 -11.68 -3.77
N GLN A 91 1.25 -12.72 -4.54
CA GLN A 91 0.93 -12.58 -5.98
C GLN A 91 -0.40 -13.23 -6.37
N PRO A 92 -1.53 -12.88 -5.73
CA PRO A 92 -2.82 -13.44 -6.11
C PRO A 92 -3.22 -12.93 -7.50
N ALA A 93 -3.79 -13.82 -8.33
CA ALA A 93 -4.35 -13.40 -9.62
C ALA A 93 -5.74 -12.73 -9.45
N THR A 94 -6.37 -12.89 -8.29
CA THR A 94 -7.71 -12.34 -8.05
C THR A 94 -8.07 -12.24 -6.56
N PHE A 95 -9.00 -11.35 -6.23
CA PHE A 95 -9.68 -11.28 -4.93
C PHE A 95 -11.18 -11.64 -5.01
N LYS A 96 -11.63 -12.27 -6.10
CA LYS A 96 -13.05 -12.62 -6.27
C LYS A 96 -13.49 -13.69 -5.26
N LYS A 97 -14.61 -13.47 -4.56
CA LYS A 97 -15.20 -14.45 -3.64
C LYS A 97 -15.66 -15.75 -4.33
N SER A 98 -15.88 -15.70 -5.64
CA SER A 98 -16.33 -16.84 -6.43
C SER A 98 -15.22 -17.84 -6.76
N SER A 99 -13.96 -17.56 -6.40
CA SER A 99 -12.84 -18.47 -6.63
C SER A 99 -12.17 -18.85 -5.31
N ALA A 100 -11.66 -20.07 -5.22
CA ALA A 100 -10.89 -20.54 -4.07
C ALA A 100 -9.64 -19.67 -3.84
N GLU A 101 -8.93 -19.31 -4.91
CA GLU A 101 -7.76 -18.42 -4.88
C GLU A 101 -8.11 -17.05 -4.30
N GLY A 102 -9.19 -16.44 -4.76
CA GLY A 102 -9.61 -15.12 -4.25
C GLY A 102 -10.08 -15.17 -2.80
N MET A 103 -10.66 -16.26 -2.34
CA MET A 103 -10.96 -16.46 -0.92
C MET A 103 -9.69 -16.62 -0.09
N ALA A 104 -8.74 -17.43 -0.55
CA ALA A 104 -7.43 -17.60 0.09
C ALA A 104 -6.68 -16.26 0.19
N ALA A 105 -6.57 -15.49 -0.92
CA ALA A 105 -5.93 -14.18 -0.95
C ALA A 105 -6.52 -13.20 0.07
N ARG A 106 -7.85 -13.19 0.23
CA ARG A 106 -8.52 -12.37 1.25
C ARG A 106 -8.20 -12.84 2.67
N GLN A 107 -8.11 -14.15 2.89
CA GLN A 107 -7.75 -14.70 4.19
C GLN A 107 -6.30 -14.35 4.53
N THR A 108 -5.37 -14.52 3.61
CA THR A 108 -3.96 -14.14 3.77
C THR A 108 -3.83 -12.65 4.10
N LEU A 109 -4.56 -11.76 3.40
CA LEU A 109 -4.53 -10.33 3.71
C LEU A 109 -4.95 -10.04 5.16
N ARG A 110 -5.95 -10.75 5.68
CA ARG A 110 -6.39 -10.58 7.08
C ARG A 110 -5.36 -11.05 8.09
N THR A 111 -4.55 -12.08 7.78
CA THR A 111 -3.50 -12.56 8.70
C THR A 111 -2.43 -11.53 8.94
N TYR A 112 -2.19 -10.60 8.00
CA TYR A 112 -1.29 -9.47 8.19
C TYR A 112 -1.83 -8.40 9.13
N GLN A 113 -3.12 -8.40 9.46
CA GLN A 113 -3.76 -7.41 10.33
C GLN A 113 -3.33 -5.96 9.97
N PRO A 114 -3.48 -5.53 8.71
CA PRO A 114 -3.01 -4.22 8.30
C PRO A 114 -3.84 -3.09 8.93
N ASP A 115 -3.16 -2.04 9.37
CA ASP A 115 -3.81 -0.79 9.72
C ASP A 115 -4.22 -0.03 8.47
N VAL A 116 -3.37 -0.01 7.45
CA VAL A 116 -3.62 0.66 6.17
C VAL A 116 -3.05 -0.16 5.01
N MET A 117 -3.70 -0.08 3.85
CA MET A 117 -3.15 -0.60 2.60
C MET A 117 -2.86 0.56 1.66
N ILE A 118 -1.62 0.67 1.21
CA ILE A 118 -1.20 1.68 0.23
C ILE A 118 -1.17 1.03 -1.15
N VAL A 119 -1.86 1.63 -2.11
CA VAL A 119 -2.04 1.10 -3.46
C VAL A 119 -1.42 2.07 -4.47
N ALA A 120 -0.62 1.56 -5.41
CA ALA A 120 -0.07 2.33 -6.52
C ALA A 120 -0.04 1.48 -7.79
N ALA A 121 -0.85 1.77 -8.76
CA ALA A 121 -0.88 1.05 -10.05
C ALA A 121 -0.84 -0.49 -9.90
N TYR A 122 -1.63 -1.06 -9.00
CA TYR A 122 -1.63 -2.49 -8.68
C TYR A 122 -2.17 -3.35 -9.83
N GLY A 123 -3.20 -2.86 -10.52
CA GLY A 123 -3.78 -3.52 -11.69
C GLY A 123 -4.79 -4.63 -11.38
N LEU A 124 -5.21 -4.80 -10.12
CA LEU A 124 -6.36 -5.62 -9.74
C LEU A 124 -7.46 -4.76 -9.13
N ILE A 125 -8.70 -5.10 -9.45
CA ILE A 125 -9.86 -4.52 -8.77
C ILE A 125 -9.90 -5.06 -7.33
N LEU A 126 -9.93 -4.15 -6.35
CA LEU A 126 -10.07 -4.47 -4.94
C LEU A 126 -11.55 -4.42 -4.54
N PRO A 127 -12.20 -5.58 -4.28
CA PRO A 127 -13.59 -5.58 -3.88
C PRO A 127 -13.78 -4.96 -2.49
N ILE A 128 -14.97 -4.46 -2.19
CA ILE A 128 -15.29 -3.77 -0.93
C ILE A 128 -14.83 -4.52 0.33
N GLY A 129 -14.88 -5.84 0.33
CA GLY A 129 -14.42 -6.64 1.47
C GLY A 129 -12.88 -6.70 1.60
N VAL A 130 -12.12 -6.30 0.58
CA VAL A 130 -10.66 -6.07 0.64
C VAL A 130 -10.40 -4.64 1.10
N LEU A 131 -11.09 -3.64 0.51
CA LEU A 131 -10.98 -2.24 0.88
C LEU A 131 -11.26 -1.98 2.37
N LYS A 132 -12.15 -2.79 2.97
CA LYS A 132 -12.51 -2.71 4.40
C LYS A 132 -11.69 -3.65 5.30
N THR A 133 -10.68 -4.33 4.79
CA THR A 133 -9.83 -5.21 5.62
C THR A 133 -8.86 -4.41 6.48
N PRO A 134 -8.12 -3.41 5.96
CA PRO A 134 -7.31 -2.54 6.80
C PRO A 134 -8.20 -1.64 7.68
N ALA A 135 -7.79 -1.43 8.93
CA ALA A 135 -8.56 -0.64 9.91
C ALA A 135 -8.80 0.81 9.45
N LEU A 136 -7.81 1.41 8.78
CA LEU A 136 -7.86 2.77 8.22
C LEU A 136 -8.20 2.78 6.72
N GLY A 137 -8.54 1.60 6.15
CA GLY A 137 -8.88 1.46 4.75
C GLY A 137 -7.67 1.43 3.80
N CYS A 138 -7.91 1.80 2.55
CA CYS A 138 -6.91 1.76 1.49
C CYS A 138 -6.69 3.17 0.92
N LEU A 139 -5.43 3.55 0.78
CA LEU A 139 -5.00 4.80 0.15
C LEU A 139 -4.44 4.51 -1.24
N ASN A 140 -4.83 5.28 -2.24
CA ASN A 140 -4.29 5.16 -3.60
C ASN A 140 -3.37 6.33 -3.92
N ILE A 141 -2.17 6.01 -4.40
CA ILE A 141 -1.24 6.97 -5.02
C ILE A 141 -1.61 7.03 -6.50
N HIS A 142 -2.45 8.00 -6.87
CA HIS A 142 -2.97 8.15 -8.23
C HIS A 142 -2.11 9.12 -9.04
N ALA A 143 -1.67 8.68 -10.22
CA ALA A 143 -0.73 9.42 -11.06
C ALA A 143 -1.41 10.46 -11.95
N SER A 144 -2.27 11.30 -11.37
CA SER A 144 -2.82 12.51 -11.99
C SER A 144 -3.30 13.51 -10.94
N LEU A 145 -3.55 14.73 -11.36
CA LEU A 145 -4.27 15.73 -10.58
C LEU A 145 -5.77 15.46 -10.71
N LEU A 146 -6.32 14.68 -9.75
CA LEU A 146 -7.76 14.39 -9.73
C LEU A 146 -8.58 15.67 -9.55
N PRO A 147 -9.79 15.72 -10.10
CA PRO A 147 -10.57 14.62 -10.71
C PRO A 147 -10.23 14.30 -12.17
N ARG A 148 -9.21 14.96 -12.74
CA ARG A 148 -8.79 14.72 -14.12
C ARG A 148 -8.08 13.36 -14.24
N TRP A 149 -8.39 12.62 -15.28
CA TRP A 149 -7.77 11.33 -15.61
C TRP A 149 -8.02 10.22 -14.59
N ARG A 150 -9.21 10.15 -14.00
CA ARG A 150 -9.65 8.97 -13.24
C ARG A 150 -9.48 7.70 -14.07
N GLY A 151 -9.20 6.58 -13.43
CA GLY A 151 -9.06 5.27 -14.08
C GLY A 151 -7.66 4.98 -14.60
N ALA A 152 -7.59 4.11 -15.60
CA ALA A 152 -6.32 3.57 -16.08
C ALA A 152 -5.48 4.58 -16.86
N ALA A 153 -4.14 4.42 -16.77
CA ALA A 153 -3.12 5.11 -17.55
C ALA A 153 -3.22 6.66 -17.52
N PRO A 154 -3.36 7.29 -16.36
CA PRO A 154 -3.53 8.74 -16.25
C PRO A 154 -2.37 9.53 -16.87
N ILE A 155 -1.11 9.09 -16.69
CA ILE A 155 0.08 9.73 -17.27
C ILE A 155 0.00 9.77 -18.80
N HIS A 156 -0.32 8.62 -19.43
CA HIS A 156 -0.44 8.55 -20.89
C HIS A 156 -1.57 9.44 -21.39
N ARG A 157 -2.68 9.50 -20.66
CA ARG A 157 -3.83 10.33 -21.06
C ARG A 157 -3.54 11.81 -20.95
N ALA A 158 -2.81 12.24 -19.92
CA ALA A 158 -2.35 13.62 -19.77
C ALA A 158 -1.43 14.02 -20.94
N LEU A 159 -0.45 13.18 -21.27
CA LEU A 159 0.48 13.41 -22.37
C LEU A 159 -0.25 13.50 -23.73
N LEU A 160 -1.18 12.55 -24.01
CA LEU A 160 -1.96 12.53 -25.24
C LEU A 160 -2.89 13.73 -25.38
N ALA A 161 -3.36 14.27 -24.27
CA ALA A 161 -4.21 15.47 -24.25
C ALA A 161 -3.41 16.79 -24.37
N GLY A 162 -2.08 16.71 -24.31
CA GLY A 162 -1.22 17.88 -24.33
C GLY A 162 -1.28 18.71 -23.04
N ASP A 163 -1.57 18.05 -21.90
CA ASP A 163 -1.57 18.75 -20.61
C ASP A 163 -0.16 19.25 -20.31
N GLU A 164 -0.06 20.53 -19.94
CA GLU A 164 1.21 21.16 -19.60
C GLU A 164 1.72 20.72 -18.21
N GLU A 165 0.77 20.30 -17.34
CA GLU A 165 1.05 19.86 -15.98
C GLU A 165 0.33 18.53 -15.67
N THR A 166 0.97 17.70 -14.87
CA THR A 166 0.36 16.54 -14.23
C THR A 166 0.95 16.39 -12.83
N GLY A 167 0.44 15.46 -12.04
CA GLY A 167 0.90 15.29 -10.67
C GLY A 167 0.42 14.00 -10.05
N ILE A 168 0.44 13.99 -8.73
CA ILE A 168 0.01 12.86 -7.90
C ILE A 168 -1.13 13.33 -6.99
N THR A 169 -2.15 12.50 -6.85
CA THR A 169 -3.19 12.67 -5.84
C THR A 169 -3.17 11.48 -4.89
N ILE A 170 -3.13 11.74 -3.60
CA ILE A 170 -3.37 10.72 -2.58
C ILE A 170 -4.85 10.74 -2.25
N MET A 171 -5.52 9.59 -2.40
CA MET A 171 -6.94 9.50 -2.18
C MET A 171 -7.33 8.27 -1.35
N GLN A 172 -8.38 8.38 -0.55
CA GLN A 172 -9.04 7.26 0.08
C GLN A 172 -9.76 6.43 -0.99
N MET A 173 -9.53 5.12 -1.02
CA MET A 173 -10.23 4.27 -1.99
C MET A 173 -11.64 3.92 -1.51
N ASP A 174 -12.58 4.04 -2.41
CA ASP A 174 -13.96 3.59 -2.26
C ASP A 174 -14.31 2.50 -3.27
N GLN A 175 -15.60 2.20 -3.42
CA GLN A 175 -16.10 1.17 -4.34
C GLN A 175 -16.12 1.65 -5.81
N GLY A 176 -16.01 2.96 -6.04
CA GLY A 176 -15.97 3.57 -7.37
C GLY A 176 -14.56 3.54 -7.98
N LEU A 177 -14.48 4.01 -9.22
CA LEU A 177 -13.21 4.13 -9.92
C LEU A 177 -12.63 5.53 -9.68
N ASP A 178 -11.70 5.61 -8.74
CA ASP A 178 -11.02 6.84 -8.31
C ASP A 178 -12.02 7.96 -7.95
N THR A 179 -13.04 7.59 -7.14
CA THR A 179 -14.13 8.48 -6.73
C THR A 179 -14.08 8.85 -5.25
N GLY A 180 -13.22 8.22 -4.47
CA GLY A 180 -13.08 8.51 -3.05
C GLY A 180 -12.46 9.88 -2.74
N ASP A 181 -12.42 10.21 -1.47
CA ASP A 181 -11.96 11.51 -1.00
C ASP A 181 -10.47 11.74 -1.32
N MET A 182 -10.17 12.89 -1.91
CA MET A 182 -8.80 13.35 -2.16
C MET A 182 -8.25 13.92 -0.86
N LEU A 183 -7.10 13.39 -0.42
CA LEU A 183 -6.44 13.78 0.83
C LEU A 183 -5.28 14.73 0.58
N TYR A 184 -4.65 14.63 -0.60
CA TYR A 184 -3.52 15.48 -1.02
C TYR A 184 -3.42 15.47 -2.54
#